data_14f00260ff63da805503886c1a55975a
#
_entry.id   14f00260ff63da805503886c1a55975a
#
_cell.length_a   1.000
_cell.length_b   1.000
_cell.length_c   1.000
_cell.angle_alpha   90.00
_cell.angle_beta   90.00
_cell.angle_gamma   90.00
#
_symmetry.space_group_name_H-M   'P 1'
#
loop_
_entity.id
_entity.type
_entity.pdbx_description
1 polymer ?
#
loop_
_entity_poly.entity_id
_entity_poly.type
_entity_poly.pdbx_seq_one_letter_code
_entity_poly.pdbx_strand_id
1 'polypeptide(L)'
;KKLVNRFPHEEKGIRKFYGTCEKVFKCLDSMPLLSIEDPNYLFKVFFKSPLSCLGLARWLPINAGDVAKKYINDTELLKFIDIECFCWSVMPALKTPMINAGMVFTDRHVGGINYPKGGVGQIAEKLVSGLEKLGSSIRYKANVNEILIRDNRAIGVKLSNGETLYAENIVSNSTRWDTFGLKGHNKGLIKNKYVPKREYKWAETYKASPSFVSIHLGVNSKVISEEFNCHHIIVEKWEELENEKGVIFISIPTLLDTTLAPEGKHIVHAFTPSSIQEWENLKRKDYLEKKESYFKFIIDKISKIIPNISENIDHKEI
;
A
#
# COMPACT_ATOMS: atom_id res chain seq x y z
N LYS A 1 5.86 -19.50 16.24
CA LYS A 1 5.62 -20.97 16.35
C LYS A 1 5.48 -21.62 14.96
N LYS A 2 4.56 -21.18 14.07
CA LYS A 2 4.32 -21.82 12.76
C LYS A 2 5.58 -21.92 11.90
N LEU A 3 6.39 -20.86 11.78
CA LEU A 3 7.66 -20.89 11.02
C LEU A 3 8.66 -21.85 11.64
N VAL A 4 8.82 -21.86 12.95
CA VAL A 4 9.72 -22.81 13.64
C VAL A 4 9.27 -24.25 13.43
N ASN A 5 7.97 -24.52 13.43
CA ASN A 5 7.46 -25.86 13.13
C ASN A 5 7.73 -26.29 11.67
N ARG A 6 7.70 -25.35 10.73
CA ARG A 6 7.97 -25.61 9.31
C ARG A 6 9.47 -25.74 9.01
N PHE A 7 10.30 -24.96 9.70
CA PHE A 7 11.75 -24.87 9.54
C PHE A 7 12.46 -25.07 10.88
N PRO A 8 12.37 -26.27 11.51
CA PRO A 8 12.92 -26.51 12.85
C PRO A 8 14.45 -26.36 12.91
N HIS A 9 15.15 -26.65 11.82
CA HIS A 9 16.58 -26.46 11.68
C HIS A 9 17.02 -24.99 11.69
N GLU A 10 16.12 -24.06 11.41
CA GLU A 10 16.35 -22.60 11.41
C GLU A 10 15.78 -21.89 12.65
N GLU A 11 15.33 -22.59 13.67
CA GLU A 11 14.71 -21.96 14.85
C GLU A 11 15.55 -20.83 15.43
N LYS A 12 16.86 -21.05 15.59
CA LYS A 12 17.77 -20.04 16.14
C LYS A 12 17.88 -18.80 15.24
N GLY A 13 17.92 -19.00 13.92
CA GLY A 13 17.94 -17.94 12.92
C GLY A 13 16.65 -17.13 12.92
N ILE A 14 15.50 -17.80 12.89
CA ILE A 14 14.16 -17.21 12.96
C ILE A 14 14.04 -16.32 14.20
N ARG A 15 14.38 -16.85 15.39
CA ARG A 15 14.30 -16.09 16.64
C ARG A 15 15.19 -14.85 16.63
N LYS A 16 16.41 -14.95 16.07
CA LYS A 16 17.32 -13.80 15.95
C LYS A 16 16.81 -12.75 14.99
N PHE A 17 16.28 -13.14 13.82
CA PHE A 17 15.72 -12.23 12.83
C PHE A 17 14.54 -11.45 13.43
N TYR A 18 13.52 -12.15 13.93
CA TYR A 18 12.33 -11.50 14.51
C TYR A 18 12.65 -10.73 15.80
N GLY A 19 13.60 -11.19 16.61
CA GLY A 19 14.10 -10.43 17.77
C GLY A 19 14.84 -9.15 17.37
N THR A 20 15.44 -9.11 16.17
CA THR A 20 15.99 -7.86 15.61
C THR A 20 14.88 -6.93 15.16
N CYS A 21 13.82 -7.43 14.50
CA CYS A 21 12.64 -6.68 14.15
C CYS A 21 12.01 -6.02 15.39
N GLU A 22 11.84 -6.78 16.47
CA GLU A 22 11.29 -6.27 17.74
C GLU A 22 12.15 -5.15 18.35
N LYS A 23 13.48 -5.25 18.29
CA LYS A 23 14.38 -4.17 18.77
C LYS A 23 14.21 -2.89 17.97
N VAL A 24 14.08 -3.00 16.65
CA VAL A 24 13.81 -1.84 15.77
C VAL A 24 12.44 -1.24 16.08
N PHE A 25 11.42 -2.07 16.22
CA PHE A 25 10.07 -1.63 16.57
C PHE A 25 10.04 -0.87 17.90
N LYS A 26 10.66 -1.41 18.95
CA LYS A 26 10.73 -0.74 20.26
C LYS A 26 11.40 0.64 20.22
N CYS A 27 12.40 0.82 19.36
CA CYS A 27 13.00 2.14 19.16
C CYS A 27 12.01 3.09 18.45
N LEU A 28 11.26 2.63 17.46
CA LEU A 28 10.24 3.45 16.76
C LEU A 28 9.08 3.79 17.67
N ASP A 29 8.53 2.82 18.38
CA ASP A 29 7.37 2.98 19.27
C ASP A 29 7.64 3.96 20.43
N SER A 30 8.90 4.06 20.87
CA SER A 30 9.31 4.99 21.92
C SER A 30 9.40 6.46 21.46
N MET A 31 9.20 6.74 20.16
CA MET A 31 9.37 8.07 19.57
C MET A 31 8.15 8.49 18.76
N PRO A 32 7.57 9.66 18.99
CA PRO A 32 6.52 10.20 18.13
C PRO A 32 7.12 10.74 16.83
N LEU A 33 7.45 9.86 15.88
CA LEU A 33 7.95 10.25 14.56
C LEU A 33 6.80 10.70 13.66
N LEU A 34 6.38 11.97 13.80
CA LEU A 34 5.30 12.58 13.02
C LEU A 34 5.79 13.16 11.69
N SER A 35 7.07 13.55 11.60
CA SER A 35 7.69 14.07 10.39
C SER A 35 9.17 13.69 10.33
N ILE A 36 9.61 13.21 9.16
CA ILE A 36 11.02 12.96 8.87
C ILE A 36 11.63 14.05 7.97
N GLU A 37 10.83 14.99 7.48
CA GLU A 37 11.26 16.07 6.58
C GLU A 37 11.57 17.38 7.30
N ASP A 38 11.18 17.54 8.59
CA ASP A 38 11.43 18.75 9.39
C ASP A 38 12.66 18.56 10.30
N PRO A 39 13.82 19.18 9.98
CA PRO A 39 15.02 19.07 10.79
C PRO A 39 14.84 19.57 12.23
N ASN A 40 14.05 20.63 12.46
CA ASN A 40 13.81 21.16 13.79
C ASN A 40 12.99 20.18 14.64
N TYR A 41 12.05 19.50 14.02
CA TYR A 41 11.27 18.45 14.67
C TYR A 41 12.16 17.24 15.01
N LEU A 42 12.98 16.77 14.07
CA LEU A 42 13.90 15.65 14.31
C LEU A 42 14.90 15.97 15.43
N PHE A 43 15.39 17.20 15.49
CA PHE A 43 16.24 17.65 16.58
C PHE A 43 15.54 17.54 17.94
N LYS A 44 14.28 17.99 18.05
CA LYS A 44 13.48 17.83 19.27
C LYS A 44 13.26 16.37 19.65
N VAL A 45 12.99 15.49 18.68
CA VAL A 45 12.83 14.05 18.89
C VAL A 45 14.12 13.43 19.41
N PHE A 46 15.28 13.82 18.85
CA PHE A 46 16.58 13.35 19.30
C PHE A 46 16.83 13.66 20.78
N PHE A 47 16.60 14.90 21.20
CA PHE A 47 16.79 15.26 22.61
C PHE A 47 15.79 14.59 23.56
N LYS A 48 14.60 14.26 23.08
CA LYS A 48 13.59 13.54 23.86
C LYS A 48 13.93 12.06 24.02
N SER A 49 14.50 11.42 23.00
CA SER A 49 14.78 9.97 22.96
C SER A 49 16.12 9.65 22.29
N PRO A 50 17.27 10.10 22.83
CA PRO A 50 18.56 9.99 22.17
C PRO A 50 19.01 8.55 21.93
N LEU A 51 18.80 7.65 22.89
CA LEU A 51 19.17 6.24 22.76
C LEU A 51 18.38 5.52 21.67
N SER A 52 17.09 5.83 21.55
CA SER A 52 16.25 5.26 20.49
C SER A 52 16.63 5.79 19.11
N CYS A 53 16.94 7.09 19.00
CA CYS A 53 17.43 7.69 17.77
C CYS A 53 18.75 7.06 17.32
N LEU A 54 19.72 6.90 18.22
CA LEU A 54 20.99 6.24 17.95
C LEU A 54 20.79 4.74 17.61
N GLY A 55 19.86 4.08 18.32
CA GLY A 55 19.46 2.72 18.06
C GLY A 55 18.91 2.53 16.64
N LEU A 56 18.10 3.48 16.14
CA LEU A 56 17.57 3.46 14.78
C LEU A 56 18.61 3.85 13.74
N ALA A 57 19.46 4.83 14.00
CA ALA A 57 20.43 5.36 13.05
C ALA A 57 21.31 4.25 12.43
N ARG A 58 21.69 3.26 13.22
CA ARG A 58 22.48 2.11 12.73
C ARG A 58 21.75 1.23 11.73
N TRP A 59 20.39 1.26 11.72
CA TRP A 59 19.57 0.43 10.83
C TRP A 59 19.17 1.16 9.54
N LEU A 60 19.41 2.48 9.43
CA LEU A 60 19.09 3.27 8.26
C LEU A 60 19.70 2.72 6.94
N PRO A 61 20.99 2.30 6.90
CA PRO A 61 21.60 1.78 5.68
C PRO A 61 21.38 0.28 5.48
N ILE A 62 20.65 -0.42 6.36
CA ILE A 62 20.53 -1.87 6.37
C ILE A 62 19.15 -2.28 5.88
N ASN A 63 19.11 -3.31 5.02
CA ASN A 63 17.87 -3.89 4.53
C ASN A 63 17.50 -5.18 5.29
N ALA A 64 16.23 -5.54 5.25
CA ALA A 64 15.72 -6.74 5.91
C ALA A 64 16.39 -8.02 5.42
N GLY A 65 16.66 -8.11 4.13
CA GLY A 65 17.34 -9.25 3.52
C GLY A 65 18.78 -9.44 4.00
N ASP A 66 19.52 -8.35 4.28
CA ASP A 66 20.86 -8.43 4.85
C ASP A 66 20.84 -9.05 6.25
N VAL A 67 19.83 -8.66 7.05
CA VAL A 67 19.64 -9.23 8.40
C VAL A 67 19.16 -10.67 8.34
N ALA A 68 18.25 -10.99 7.41
CA ALA A 68 17.75 -12.34 7.21
C ALA A 68 18.90 -13.29 6.84
N LYS A 69 19.68 -12.98 5.80
CA LYS A 69 20.82 -13.80 5.35
C LYS A 69 21.93 -13.96 6.39
N LYS A 70 22.06 -13.02 7.33
CA LYS A 70 23.01 -13.14 8.44
C LYS A 70 22.65 -14.25 9.42
N TYR A 71 21.37 -14.58 9.57
CA TYR A 71 20.89 -15.52 10.58
C TYR A 71 20.24 -16.77 10.01
N ILE A 72 19.81 -16.75 8.76
CA ILE A 72 19.03 -17.80 8.08
C ILE A 72 19.80 -18.24 6.83
N ASN A 73 19.94 -19.56 6.67
CA ASN A 73 20.59 -20.17 5.52
C ASN A 73 19.60 -20.90 4.60
N ASP A 74 18.44 -21.29 5.11
CA ASP A 74 17.43 -21.99 4.34
C ASP A 74 16.83 -21.08 3.25
N THR A 75 16.96 -21.50 2.00
CA THR A 75 16.56 -20.71 0.82
C THR A 75 15.05 -20.53 0.71
N GLU A 76 14.26 -21.52 1.11
CA GLU A 76 12.80 -21.44 1.08
C GLU A 76 12.28 -20.46 2.14
N LEU A 77 12.92 -20.44 3.31
CA LEU A 77 12.59 -19.46 4.35
C LEU A 77 13.01 -18.05 3.93
N LEU A 78 14.13 -17.87 3.24
CA LEU A 78 14.54 -16.57 2.69
C LEU A 78 13.55 -16.09 1.62
N LYS A 79 13.10 -16.96 0.72
CA LYS A 79 12.04 -16.65 -0.24
C LYS A 79 10.73 -16.26 0.46
N PHE A 80 10.36 -16.96 1.54
CA PHE A 80 9.20 -16.57 2.33
C PHE A 80 9.34 -15.15 2.90
N ILE A 81 10.51 -14.78 3.41
CA ILE A 81 10.77 -13.42 3.91
C ILE A 81 10.73 -12.39 2.77
N ASP A 82 11.22 -12.74 1.58
CA ASP A 82 11.13 -11.88 0.40
C ASP A 82 9.67 -11.55 0.04
N ILE A 83 8.81 -12.56 -0.07
CA ILE A 83 7.40 -12.33 -0.42
C ILE A 83 6.64 -11.61 0.72
N GLU A 84 6.98 -11.88 1.96
CA GLU A 84 6.44 -11.17 3.12
C GLU A 84 6.80 -9.67 3.06
N CYS A 85 8.02 -9.31 2.71
CA CYS A 85 8.42 -7.93 2.48
C CYS A 85 7.68 -7.33 1.27
N PHE A 86 7.59 -8.08 0.17
CA PHE A 86 6.93 -7.63 -1.05
C PHE A 86 5.45 -7.30 -0.86
N CYS A 87 4.74 -8.05 -0.01
CA CYS A 87 3.31 -7.83 0.29
C CYS A 87 2.97 -6.40 0.75
N TRP A 88 3.90 -5.69 1.38
CA TRP A 88 3.64 -4.37 1.95
C TRP A 88 4.62 -3.29 1.48
N SER A 89 5.83 -3.64 1.03
CA SER A 89 6.83 -2.67 0.54
C SER A 89 6.91 -2.60 -0.98
N VAL A 90 6.34 -3.59 -1.68
CA VAL A 90 6.48 -3.78 -3.12
C VAL A 90 7.95 -3.97 -3.54
N MET A 91 8.78 -4.43 -2.61
CA MET A 91 10.21 -4.67 -2.82
C MET A 91 10.62 -5.98 -2.13
N PRO A 92 11.53 -6.78 -2.71
CA PRO A 92 12.11 -7.94 -2.03
C PRO A 92 12.91 -7.50 -0.79
N ALA A 93 13.16 -8.42 0.13
CA ALA A 93 13.78 -8.14 1.41
C ALA A 93 15.13 -7.41 1.31
N LEU A 94 15.93 -7.69 0.28
CA LEU A 94 17.22 -7.01 0.04
C LEU A 94 17.09 -5.53 -0.34
N LYS A 95 15.91 -5.08 -0.74
CA LYS A 95 15.61 -3.67 -1.04
C LYS A 95 14.72 -3.02 0.02
N THR A 96 14.15 -3.81 0.92
CA THR A 96 13.25 -3.33 1.96
C THR A 96 14.06 -2.82 3.16
N PRO A 97 13.95 -1.54 3.55
CA PRO A 97 14.65 -1.01 4.71
C PRO A 97 14.32 -1.76 6.00
N MET A 98 15.34 -2.11 6.78
CA MET A 98 15.17 -2.85 8.04
C MET A 98 14.25 -2.14 9.04
N ILE A 99 14.22 -0.81 9.01
CA ILE A 99 13.33 -0.01 9.86
C ILE A 99 11.85 -0.31 9.55
N ASN A 100 11.49 -0.34 8.26
CA ASN A 100 10.12 -0.66 7.83
C ASN A 100 9.77 -2.12 8.15
N ALA A 101 10.70 -3.05 7.88
CA ALA A 101 10.52 -4.46 8.19
C ALA A 101 10.33 -4.68 9.71
N GLY A 102 11.13 -4.03 10.54
CA GLY A 102 11.01 -4.10 12.00
C GLY A 102 9.63 -3.67 12.49
N MET A 103 9.10 -2.59 11.92
CA MET A 103 7.75 -2.12 12.23
C MET A 103 6.70 -3.15 11.82
N VAL A 104 6.63 -3.52 10.56
CA VAL A 104 5.55 -4.37 10.02
C VAL A 104 5.59 -5.78 10.61
N PHE A 105 6.77 -6.41 10.69
CA PHE A 105 6.88 -7.77 11.22
C PHE A 105 6.57 -7.86 12.72
N THR A 106 6.82 -6.80 13.48
CA THR A 106 6.55 -6.82 14.92
C THR A 106 5.13 -6.39 15.23
N ASP A 107 4.64 -5.31 14.62
CA ASP A 107 3.31 -4.75 14.91
C ASP A 107 2.20 -5.80 14.74
N ARG A 108 2.23 -6.60 13.68
CA ARG A 108 1.26 -7.68 13.47
C ARG A 108 1.29 -8.78 14.55
N HIS A 109 2.37 -8.91 15.30
CA HIS A 109 2.48 -9.84 16.42
C HIS A 109 2.04 -9.22 17.76
N VAL A 110 2.11 -7.90 17.87
CA VAL A 110 1.69 -7.13 19.06
C VAL A 110 0.21 -6.74 18.95
N GLY A 111 -0.17 -6.06 17.87
CA GLY A 111 -1.52 -5.58 17.63
C GLY A 111 -2.45 -6.56 16.93
N GLY A 112 -1.89 -7.55 16.25
CA GLY A 112 -2.62 -8.47 15.38
C GLY A 112 -2.99 -7.85 14.04
N ILE A 113 -3.66 -8.63 13.21
CA ILE A 113 -4.25 -8.18 11.95
C ILE A 113 -5.76 -8.32 12.08
N ASN A 114 -6.49 -7.24 11.96
CA ASN A 114 -7.94 -7.21 12.13
C ASN A 114 -8.60 -6.78 10.83
N TYR A 115 -9.64 -7.48 10.42
CA TYR A 115 -10.49 -7.11 9.30
C TYR A 115 -11.77 -6.45 9.83
N PRO A 116 -12.10 -5.21 9.43
CA PRO A 116 -13.32 -4.55 9.94
C PRO A 116 -14.57 -5.25 9.44
N LYS A 117 -15.53 -5.51 10.33
CA LYS A 117 -16.84 -6.01 9.93
C LYS A 117 -17.52 -5.02 8.99
N GLY A 118 -18.05 -5.50 7.87
CA GLY A 118 -18.60 -4.68 6.79
C GLY A 118 -17.55 -4.15 5.81
N GLY A 119 -16.28 -4.63 5.91
CA GLY A 119 -15.20 -4.30 4.99
C GLY A 119 -14.38 -3.08 5.39
N VAL A 120 -13.28 -2.86 4.67
CA VAL A 120 -12.31 -1.78 4.95
C VAL A 120 -12.95 -0.39 4.83
N GLY A 121 -13.97 -0.22 3.98
CA GLY A 121 -14.74 1.02 3.83
C GLY A 121 -15.35 1.53 5.14
N GLN A 122 -15.63 0.64 6.10
CA GLN A 122 -16.15 1.00 7.42
C GLN A 122 -15.22 1.95 8.19
N ILE A 123 -13.92 1.90 7.95
CA ILE A 123 -12.97 2.83 8.57
C ILE A 123 -13.28 4.26 8.11
N ALA A 124 -13.45 4.46 6.80
CA ALA A 124 -13.80 5.76 6.24
C ALA A 124 -15.16 6.25 6.74
N GLU A 125 -16.18 5.39 6.73
CA GLU A 125 -17.54 5.72 7.21
C GLU A 125 -17.55 6.13 8.70
N LYS A 126 -16.78 5.45 9.54
CA LYS A 126 -16.65 5.82 10.97
C LYS A 126 -15.93 7.15 11.16
N LEU A 127 -14.90 7.46 10.34
CA LEU A 127 -14.24 8.76 10.35
C LEU A 127 -15.19 9.87 9.90
N VAL A 128 -15.96 9.66 8.82
CA VAL A 128 -17.01 10.59 8.36
C VAL A 128 -18.00 10.87 9.47
N SER A 129 -18.58 9.83 10.05
CA SER A 129 -19.53 9.98 11.16
C SER A 129 -18.93 10.72 12.36
N GLY A 130 -17.65 10.50 12.66
CA GLY A 130 -16.94 11.22 13.72
C GLY A 130 -16.79 12.70 13.42
N LEU A 131 -16.40 13.06 12.18
CA LEU A 131 -16.27 14.44 11.73
C LEU A 131 -17.62 15.18 11.80
N GLU A 132 -18.70 14.57 11.32
CA GLU A 132 -20.04 15.17 11.35
C GLU A 132 -20.54 15.41 12.79
N LYS A 133 -20.29 14.47 13.71
CA LYS A 133 -20.59 14.65 15.13
C LYS A 133 -19.84 15.81 15.78
N LEU A 134 -18.67 16.16 15.26
CA LEU A 134 -17.86 17.29 15.69
C LEU A 134 -18.23 18.60 14.97
N GLY A 135 -19.34 18.64 14.22
CA GLY A 135 -19.83 19.82 13.52
C GLY A 135 -19.13 20.09 12.18
N SER A 136 -18.34 19.15 11.67
CA SER A 136 -17.74 19.24 10.35
C SER A 136 -18.70 18.76 9.25
N SER A 137 -18.45 19.16 8.00
CA SER A 137 -19.23 18.69 6.86
C SER A 137 -18.34 18.03 5.81
N ILE A 138 -18.90 17.04 5.10
CA ILE A 138 -18.24 16.38 3.97
C ILE A 138 -19.06 16.62 2.72
N ARG A 139 -18.39 17.05 1.66
CA ARG A 139 -19.00 17.29 0.35
C ARG A 139 -18.46 16.30 -0.66
N TYR A 140 -19.30 15.37 -1.08
CA TYR A 140 -19.01 14.44 -2.17
C TYR A 140 -19.20 15.10 -3.54
N LYS A 141 -18.59 14.53 -4.57
CA LYS A 141 -18.67 15.02 -5.96
C LYS A 141 -18.26 16.49 -6.09
N ALA A 142 -17.42 16.99 -5.18
CA ALA A 142 -16.91 18.34 -5.13
C ALA A 142 -15.45 18.38 -5.63
N ASN A 143 -15.27 18.32 -6.95
CA ASN A 143 -13.95 18.32 -7.56
C ASN A 143 -13.30 19.70 -7.46
N VAL A 144 -12.13 19.76 -6.82
CA VAL A 144 -11.33 20.98 -6.66
C VAL A 144 -10.43 21.18 -7.87
N ASN A 145 -10.56 22.32 -8.54
CA ASN A 145 -9.76 22.69 -9.72
C ASN A 145 -8.61 23.65 -9.41
N GLU A 146 -8.70 24.40 -8.33
CA GLU A 146 -7.68 25.40 -7.98
C GLU A 146 -7.64 25.63 -6.46
N ILE A 147 -6.45 25.77 -5.91
CA ILE A 147 -6.20 26.32 -4.58
C ILE A 147 -5.93 27.82 -4.77
N LEU A 148 -6.77 28.64 -4.16
CA LEU A 148 -6.69 30.10 -4.25
C LEU A 148 -5.60 30.64 -3.34
N ILE A 149 -4.69 31.45 -3.90
CA ILE A 149 -3.58 32.05 -3.16
C ILE A 149 -3.67 33.57 -3.28
N ARG A 150 -3.60 34.25 -2.14
CA ARG A 150 -3.48 35.69 -2.00
C ARG A 150 -2.37 35.98 -1.00
N ASP A 151 -1.51 36.95 -1.28
CA ASP A 151 -0.39 37.37 -0.43
C ASP A 151 0.46 36.18 0.10
N ASN A 152 0.78 35.25 -0.80
CA ASN A 152 1.51 33.98 -0.50
C ASN A 152 0.83 33.04 0.52
N ARG A 153 -0.47 33.20 0.76
CA ARG A 153 -1.25 32.32 1.64
C ARG A 153 -2.37 31.64 0.84
N ALA A 154 -2.60 30.38 1.11
CA ALA A 154 -3.81 29.70 0.65
C ALA A 154 -4.99 30.25 1.43
N ILE A 155 -6.04 30.68 0.71
CA ILE A 155 -7.24 31.32 1.28
C ILE A 155 -8.51 30.55 1.00
N GLY A 156 -8.47 29.53 0.16
CA GLY A 156 -9.66 28.78 -0.24
C GLY A 156 -9.38 27.87 -1.42
N VAL A 157 -10.46 27.28 -1.92
CA VAL A 157 -10.45 26.40 -3.10
C VAL A 157 -11.55 26.80 -4.07
N LYS A 158 -11.33 26.56 -5.38
CA LYS A 158 -12.33 26.71 -6.42
C LYS A 158 -12.72 25.34 -6.94
N LEU A 159 -14.02 25.05 -6.95
CA LEU A 159 -14.59 23.81 -7.47
C LEU A 159 -14.79 23.88 -8.99
N SER A 160 -14.93 22.71 -9.63
CA SER A 160 -15.18 22.60 -11.08
C SER A 160 -16.50 23.22 -11.52
N ASN A 161 -17.49 23.32 -10.64
CA ASN A 161 -18.76 24.00 -10.89
C ASN A 161 -18.67 25.55 -10.79
N GLY A 162 -17.47 26.09 -10.49
CA GLY A 162 -17.20 27.51 -10.34
C GLY A 162 -17.36 28.05 -8.91
N GLU A 163 -17.91 27.27 -7.99
CA GLU A 163 -18.07 27.66 -6.58
C GLU A 163 -16.72 27.87 -5.91
N THR A 164 -16.65 28.83 -5.01
CA THR A 164 -15.46 29.14 -4.21
C THR A 164 -15.76 28.92 -2.73
N LEU A 165 -14.88 28.17 -2.06
CA LEU A 165 -14.93 27.94 -0.62
C LEU A 165 -13.69 28.56 0.03
N TYR A 166 -13.89 29.35 1.06
CA TYR A 166 -12.81 30.01 1.79
C TYR A 166 -12.51 29.27 3.10
N ALA A 167 -11.22 29.21 3.46
CA ALA A 167 -10.76 28.66 4.72
C ALA A 167 -9.39 29.27 5.10
N GLU A 168 -9.09 29.29 6.39
CA GLU A 168 -7.79 29.77 6.90
C GLU A 168 -6.66 28.79 6.62
N ASN A 169 -6.96 27.50 6.59
CA ASN A 169 -6.01 26.42 6.33
C ASN A 169 -6.55 25.49 5.25
N ILE A 170 -5.70 25.15 4.30
CA ILE A 170 -6.00 24.20 3.21
C ILE A 170 -5.04 23.00 3.32
N VAL A 171 -5.61 21.81 3.42
CA VAL A 171 -4.85 20.54 3.37
C VAL A 171 -5.18 19.84 2.06
N SER A 172 -4.17 19.61 1.24
CA SER A 172 -4.30 18.82 0.02
C SER A 172 -3.82 17.39 0.26
N ASN A 173 -4.69 16.41 -0.02
CA ASN A 173 -4.34 15.00 -0.05
C ASN A 173 -4.19 14.47 -1.49
N SER A 174 -4.19 15.34 -2.50
CA SER A 174 -3.75 15.00 -3.86
C SER A 174 -2.25 14.71 -3.86
N THR A 175 -1.76 14.02 -4.89
CA THR A 175 -0.31 13.82 -5.01
C THR A 175 0.43 15.16 -5.08
N ARG A 176 1.71 15.19 -4.74
CA ARG A 176 2.53 16.41 -4.91
C ARG A 176 2.62 16.82 -6.38
N TRP A 177 2.66 15.84 -7.31
CA TRP A 177 2.64 16.12 -8.74
C TRP A 177 1.35 16.84 -9.16
N ASP A 178 0.19 16.35 -8.74
CA ASP A 178 -1.11 16.97 -9.06
C ASP A 178 -1.31 18.29 -8.34
N THR A 179 -0.91 18.40 -7.07
CA THR A 179 -1.02 19.64 -6.31
C THR A 179 -0.22 20.76 -6.96
N PHE A 180 1.01 20.47 -7.39
CA PHE A 180 1.94 21.48 -7.90
C PHE A 180 2.09 21.50 -9.43
N GLY A 181 1.50 20.56 -10.17
CA GLY A 181 1.62 20.45 -11.63
C GLY A 181 3.01 20.07 -12.09
N LEU A 182 3.66 19.15 -11.38
CA LEU A 182 5.04 18.73 -11.63
C LEU A 182 5.10 17.62 -12.69
N LYS A 183 6.24 17.54 -13.41
CA LYS A 183 6.52 16.49 -14.42
C LYS A 183 5.49 16.37 -15.54
N GLY A 184 4.83 17.47 -15.92
CA GLY A 184 3.83 17.43 -16.99
C GLY A 184 2.52 16.74 -16.59
N HIS A 185 2.39 16.28 -15.37
CA HIS A 185 1.10 15.90 -14.81
C HIS A 185 0.23 17.14 -14.74
N ASN A 186 -0.83 17.15 -15.44
CA ASN A 186 -1.94 18.13 -15.45
C ASN A 186 -1.60 19.56 -15.00
N LYS A 187 -2.49 20.48 -15.24
CA LYS A 187 -2.45 21.79 -14.60
C LYS A 187 -2.59 21.59 -13.08
N GLY A 188 -1.53 21.88 -12.30
CA GLY A 188 -1.56 21.77 -10.86
C GLY A 188 -2.70 22.56 -10.21
N LEU A 189 -3.09 22.15 -9.02
CA LEU A 189 -4.07 22.89 -8.21
C LEU A 189 -3.56 24.28 -7.81
N ILE A 190 -2.23 24.45 -7.75
CA ILE A 190 -1.57 25.72 -7.45
C ILE A 190 -0.96 26.28 -8.74
N LYS A 191 -1.18 27.59 -9.00
CA LYS A 191 -0.57 28.27 -10.15
C LYS A 191 0.94 28.25 -10.05
N ASN A 192 1.64 28.00 -11.16
CA ASN A 192 3.10 27.81 -11.22
C ASN A 192 3.91 28.93 -10.51
N LYS A 193 3.46 30.18 -10.58
CA LYS A 193 4.14 31.30 -9.91
C LYS A 193 4.22 31.19 -8.37
N TYR A 194 3.38 30.36 -7.78
CA TYR A 194 3.34 30.12 -6.31
C TYR A 194 3.97 28.79 -5.91
N VAL A 195 4.42 27.95 -6.87
CA VAL A 195 5.05 26.67 -6.58
C VAL A 195 6.45 26.89 -6.03
N PRO A 196 6.77 26.40 -4.81
CA PRO A 196 8.11 26.55 -4.24
C PRO A 196 9.18 25.83 -5.09
N LYS A 197 10.36 26.46 -5.26
CA LYS A 197 11.47 25.89 -6.04
C LYS A 197 11.89 24.50 -5.56
N ARG A 198 11.77 24.22 -4.26
CA ARG A 198 12.07 22.90 -3.68
C ARG A 198 11.20 21.78 -4.26
N GLU A 199 9.97 22.07 -4.68
CA GLU A 199 9.06 21.07 -5.25
C GLU A 199 9.55 20.60 -6.63
N TYR A 200 10.08 21.48 -7.45
CA TYR A 200 10.70 21.12 -8.74
C TYR A 200 11.92 20.21 -8.51
N LYS A 201 12.82 20.58 -7.58
CA LYS A 201 13.98 19.76 -7.22
C LYS A 201 13.56 18.39 -6.67
N TRP A 202 12.53 18.36 -5.84
CA TRP A 202 11.96 17.12 -5.34
C TRP A 202 11.48 16.23 -6.48
N ALA A 203 10.70 16.78 -7.44
CA ALA A 203 10.17 16.03 -8.56
C ALA A 203 11.25 15.43 -9.48
N GLU A 204 12.45 16.03 -9.55
CA GLU A 204 13.58 15.49 -10.30
C GLU A 204 14.18 14.24 -9.63
N THR A 205 14.16 14.18 -8.31
CA THR A 205 14.80 13.13 -7.53
C THR A 205 13.91 11.95 -7.21
N TYR A 206 12.61 12.16 -7.02
CA TYR A 206 11.67 11.11 -6.64
C TYR A 206 11.09 10.39 -7.86
N LYS A 207 10.99 9.08 -7.73
CA LYS A 207 10.36 8.19 -8.72
C LYS A 207 8.99 7.79 -8.24
N ALA A 208 8.05 7.59 -9.16
CA ALA A 208 6.78 6.96 -8.85
C ALA A 208 7.02 5.52 -8.36
N SER A 209 6.22 5.09 -7.38
CA SER A 209 6.20 3.70 -6.95
C SER A 209 5.66 2.79 -8.07
N PRO A 210 5.97 1.50 -8.04
CA PRO A 210 5.28 0.52 -8.87
C PRO A 210 3.76 0.62 -8.72
N SER A 211 3.06 0.29 -9.80
CA SER A 211 1.59 0.26 -9.86
C SER A 211 1.08 -1.17 -9.89
N PHE A 212 -0.23 -1.34 -9.79
CA PHE A 212 -0.88 -2.63 -9.89
C PHE A 212 -2.07 -2.55 -10.84
N VAL A 213 -2.34 -3.66 -11.53
CA VAL A 213 -3.64 -3.92 -12.14
C VAL A 213 -4.43 -4.80 -11.20
N SER A 214 -5.61 -4.35 -10.82
CA SER A 214 -6.53 -5.07 -9.94
C SER A 214 -7.73 -5.58 -10.71
N ILE A 215 -8.23 -6.76 -10.31
CA ILE A 215 -9.53 -7.26 -10.72
C ILE A 215 -10.40 -7.51 -9.49
N HIS A 216 -11.67 -7.21 -9.61
CA HIS A 216 -12.70 -7.49 -8.60
C HIS A 216 -13.78 -8.35 -9.25
N LEU A 217 -14.04 -9.50 -8.66
CA LEU A 217 -14.98 -10.47 -9.18
C LEU A 217 -16.07 -10.77 -8.15
N GLY A 218 -17.32 -10.80 -8.59
CA GLY A 218 -18.41 -11.50 -7.92
C GLY A 218 -18.53 -12.90 -8.52
N VAL A 219 -18.41 -13.93 -7.70
CA VAL A 219 -18.43 -15.33 -8.15
C VAL A 219 -19.47 -16.14 -7.40
N ASN A 220 -19.96 -17.21 -8.03
CA ASN A 220 -20.86 -18.15 -7.37
C ASN A 220 -20.11 -18.90 -6.25
N SER A 221 -20.74 -19.03 -5.07
CA SER A 221 -20.12 -19.65 -3.89
C SER A 221 -19.69 -21.10 -4.09
N LYS A 222 -20.33 -21.83 -4.99
CA LYS A 222 -20.02 -23.25 -5.27
C LYS A 222 -18.56 -23.51 -5.70
N VAL A 223 -17.83 -22.48 -6.22
CA VAL A 223 -16.45 -22.63 -6.63
C VAL A 223 -15.44 -22.31 -5.54
N ILE A 224 -15.90 -21.76 -4.40
CA ILE A 224 -15.06 -21.45 -3.26
C ILE A 224 -15.35 -22.45 -2.15
N SER A 225 -14.39 -23.31 -1.84
CA SER A 225 -14.50 -24.25 -0.72
C SER A 225 -14.38 -23.49 0.62
N GLU A 226 -15.10 -23.96 1.64
CA GLU A 226 -14.97 -23.45 3.02
C GLU A 226 -13.58 -23.67 3.61
N GLU A 227 -12.80 -24.61 3.06
CA GLU A 227 -11.42 -24.85 3.47
C GLU A 227 -10.41 -23.86 2.86
N PHE A 228 -10.85 -23.00 1.90
CA PHE A 228 -9.98 -21.98 1.33
C PHE A 228 -9.56 -20.95 2.37
N ASN A 229 -8.29 -20.56 2.30
CA ASN A 229 -7.81 -19.41 3.05
C ASN A 229 -8.26 -18.10 2.37
N CYS A 230 -8.39 -17.03 3.17
CA CYS A 230 -8.75 -15.72 2.64
C CYS A 230 -7.69 -15.15 1.67
N HIS A 231 -6.42 -15.50 1.84
CA HIS A 231 -5.32 -14.94 1.06
C HIS A 231 -4.49 -16.04 0.40
N HIS A 232 -4.18 -15.84 -0.90
CA HIS A 232 -3.27 -16.66 -1.67
C HIS A 232 -2.30 -15.78 -2.45
N ILE A 233 -1.10 -16.28 -2.67
CA ILE A 233 -0.08 -15.62 -3.48
C ILE A 233 0.44 -16.63 -4.50
N ILE A 234 0.37 -16.27 -5.78
CA ILE A 234 0.96 -17.04 -6.86
C ILE A 234 2.24 -16.31 -7.28
N VAL A 235 3.37 -16.99 -7.16
CA VAL A 235 4.66 -16.49 -7.64
C VAL A 235 5.00 -17.22 -8.92
N GLU A 236 5.14 -16.48 -10.02
CA GLU A 236 5.51 -17.08 -11.32
C GLU A 236 7.00 -17.41 -11.34
N LYS A 237 7.84 -16.45 -10.93
CA LYS A 237 9.29 -16.62 -10.78
C LYS A 237 9.79 -15.78 -9.61
N TRP A 238 10.57 -16.38 -8.74
CA TRP A 238 11.09 -15.71 -7.53
C TRP A 238 12.03 -14.54 -7.86
N GLU A 239 12.76 -14.64 -8.95
CA GLU A 239 13.70 -13.61 -9.41
C GLU A 239 13.00 -12.42 -10.08
N GLU A 240 11.73 -12.56 -10.40
CA GLU A 240 10.93 -11.60 -11.17
C GLU A 240 9.75 -11.02 -10.36
N LEU A 241 9.80 -11.04 -9.03
CA LEU A 241 8.70 -10.53 -8.18
C LEU A 241 8.30 -9.09 -8.49
N GLU A 242 9.29 -8.25 -8.82
CA GLU A 242 9.06 -6.82 -9.13
C GLU A 242 8.62 -6.58 -10.58
N ASN A 243 8.72 -7.59 -11.43
CA ASN A 243 8.38 -7.46 -12.84
C ASN A 243 6.87 -7.48 -13.05
N GLU A 244 6.43 -6.95 -14.18
CA GLU A 244 5.06 -7.04 -14.63
C GLU A 244 4.60 -8.50 -14.62
N LYS A 245 3.46 -8.76 -13.97
CA LYS A 245 2.87 -10.11 -13.85
C LYS A 245 3.73 -11.15 -13.09
N GLY A 246 4.79 -10.72 -12.39
CA GLY A 246 5.69 -11.65 -11.67
C GLY A 246 5.06 -12.34 -10.47
N VAL A 247 4.05 -11.72 -9.87
CA VAL A 247 3.32 -12.24 -8.72
C VAL A 247 1.84 -11.83 -8.79
N ILE A 248 0.96 -12.69 -8.30
CA ILE A 248 -0.48 -12.40 -8.18
C ILE A 248 -0.88 -12.56 -6.72
N PHE A 249 -1.47 -11.53 -6.15
CA PHE A 249 -2.09 -11.54 -4.83
C PHE A 249 -3.59 -11.76 -5.00
N ILE A 250 -4.15 -12.66 -4.19
CA ILE A 250 -5.57 -13.01 -4.24
C ILE A 250 -6.13 -12.90 -2.84
N SER A 251 -7.30 -12.27 -2.72
CA SER A 251 -8.04 -12.16 -1.46
C SER A 251 -9.50 -12.53 -1.68
N ILE A 252 -10.06 -13.31 -0.75
CA ILE A 252 -11.47 -13.73 -0.73
C ILE A 252 -12.07 -13.23 0.59
N PRO A 253 -12.36 -11.91 0.72
CA PRO A 253 -12.74 -11.29 1.98
C PRO A 253 -14.07 -11.81 2.54
N THR A 254 -14.93 -12.35 1.69
CA THR A 254 -16.19 -12.97 2.09
C THR A 254 -16.02 -14.27 2.90
N LEU A 255 -14.84 -14.86 2.94
CA LEU A 255 -14.51 -15.94 3.89
C LEU A 255 -14.30 -15.45 5.32
N LEU A 256 -14.02 -14.13 5.49
CA LEU A 256 -13.90 -13.48 6.80
C LEU A 256 -15.22 -12.81 7.22
N ASP A 257 -15.97 -12.28 6.26
CA ASP A 257 -17.21 -11.55 6.50
C ASP A 257 -18.20 -11.78 5.36
N THR A 258 -19.16 -12.67 5.58
CA THR A 258 -20.18 -13.05 4.59
C THR A 258 -21.13 -11.91 4.22
N THR A 259 -21.17 -10.83 5.03
CA THR A 259 -22.05 -9.67 4.76
C THR A 259 -21.58 -8.79 3.59
N LEU A 260 -20.37 -9.06 3.07
CA LEU A 260 -19.79 -8.30 1.95
C LEU A 260 -20.36 -8.66 0.57
N ALA A 261 -21.05 -9.77 0.45
CA ALA A 261 -21.68 -10.21 -0.79
C ALA A 261 -23.12 -10.74 -0.54
N PRO A 262 -23.96 -10.79 -1.56
CA PRO A 262 -25.26 -11.46 -1.47
C PRO A 262 -25.10 -12.95 -1.12
N GLU A 263 -26.14 -13.53 -0.56
CA GLU A 263 -26.18 -14.98 -0.27
C GLU A 263 -25.85 -15.82 -1.52
N GLY A 264 -25.04 -16.85 -1.34
CA GLY A 264 -24.58 -17.72 -2.44
C GLY A 264 -23.50 -17.12 -3.32
N LYS A 265 -22.90 -15.99 -2.93
CA LYS A 265 -21.82 -15.32 -3.68
C LYS A 265 -20.58 -15.07 -2.84
N HIS A 266 -19.44 -15.03 -3.51
CA HIS A 266 -18.17 -14.57 -2.94
C HIS A 266 -17.57 -13.43 -3.75
N ILE A 267 -16.73 -12.63 -3.08
CA ILE A 267 -15.86 -11.64 -3.72
C ILE A 267 -14.47 -12.24 -3.83
N VAL A 268 -13.90 -12.19 -5.04
CA VAL A 268 -12.50 -12.48 -5.28
C VAL A 268 -11.83 -11.20 -5.78
N HIS A 269 -10.90 -10.69 -5.02
CA HIS A 269 -10.04 -9.57 -5.41
C HIS A 269 -8.65 -10.11 -5.72
N ALA A 270 -8.12 -9.76 -6.89
CA ALA A 270 -6.74 -10.11 -7.23
C ALA A 270 -6.03 -8.95 -7.90
N PHE A 271 -4.70 -8.87 -7.72
CA PHE A 271 -3.89 -7.85 -8.35
C PHE A 271 -2.48 -8.36 -8.64
N THR A 272 -1.84 -7.75 -9.63
CA THR A 272 -0.48 -8.06 -10.08
C THR A 272 0.29 -6.78 -10.37
N PRO A 273 1.63 -6.75 -10.19
CA PRO A 273 2.44 -5.59 -10.54
C PRO A 273 2.29 -5.17 -11.99
N SER A 274 2.32 -3.86 -12.20
CA SER A 274 2.33 -3.21 -13.52
C SER A 274 3.07 -1.87 -13.43
N SER A 275 3.44 -1.30 -14.57
CA SER A 275 4.09 0.00 -14.65
C SER A 275 3.15 1.05 -15.22
N ILE A 276 2.98 2.19 -14.55
CA ILE A 276 2.13 3.28 -15.05
C ILE A 276 2.56 3.75 -16.44
N GLN A 277 3.87 3.71 -16.73
CA GLN A 277 4.43 4.12 -18.02
C GLN A 277 3.87 3.32 -19.19
N GLU A 278 3.46 2.08 -18.94
CA GLU A 278 2.87 1.23 -19.97
C GLU A 278 1.39 1.54 -20.26
N TRP A 279 0.76 2.36 -19.40
CA TRP A 279 -0.64 2.76 -19.53
C TRP A 279 -0.79 4.21 -19.99
N GLU A 280 0.27 5.00 -19.79
CA GLU A 280 0.28 6.40 -20.23
C GLU A 280 0.17 6.50 -21.75
N ASN A 281 -0.62 7.45 -22.23
CA ASN A 281 -0.80 7.76 -23.66
C ASN A 281 -1.41 6.64 -24.52
N LEU A 282 -1.93 5.55 -23.93
CA LEU A 282 -2.66 4.54 -24.68
C LEU A 282 -3.95 5.13 -25.28
N LYS A 283 -4.22 4.81 -26.54
CA LYS A 283 -5.54 5.05 -27.14
C LYS A 283 -6.59 4.20 -26.42
N ARG A 284 -7.84 4.64 -26.44
CA ARG A 284 -8.93 3.95 -25.72
C ARG A 284 -9.03 2.46 -26.08
N LYS A 285 -8.83 2.10 -27.35
CA LYS A 285 -8.85 0.73 -27.82
C LYS A 285 -7.74 -0.10 -27.18
N ASP A 286 -6.50 0.36 -27.28
CA ASP A 286 -5.30 -0.33 -26.77
C ASP A 286 -5.37 -0.46 -25.23
N TYR A 287 -5.90 0.57 -24.54
CA TYR A 287 -6.15 0.54 -23.10
C TYR A 287 -7.13 -0.59 -22.72
N LEU A 288 -8.24 -0.74 -23.45
CA LEU A 288 -9.23 -1.78 -23.17
C LEU A 288 -8.70 -3.18 -23.51
N GLU A 289 -7.96 -3.33 -24.60
CA GLU A 289 -7.31 -4.58 -24.98
C GLU A 289 -6.27 -4.99 -23.92
N LYS A 290 -5.49 -4.04 -23.42
CA LYS A 290 -4.52 -4.30 -22.35
C LYS A 290 -5.20 -4.72 -21.05
N LYS A 291 -6.28 -4.04 -20.63
CA LYS A 291 -7.10 -4.47 -19.48
C LYS A 291 -7.54 -5.92 -19.61
N GLU A 292 -8.11 -6.27 -20.76
CA GLU A 292 -8.60 -7.63 -21.02
C GLU A 292 -7.47 -8.66 -21.04
N SER A 293 -6.28 -8.31 -21.53
CA SER A 293 -5.11 -9.18 -21.49
C SER A 293 -4.65 -9.50 -20.06
N TYR A 294 -4.68 -8.50 -19.17
CA TYR A 294 -4.40 -8.72 -17.76
C TYR A 294 -5.44 -9.59 -17.07
N PHE A 295 -6.72 -9.34 -17.36
CA PHE A 295 -7.79 -10.18 -16.86
C PHE A 295 -7.60 -11.65 -17.23
N LYS A 296 -7.38 -11.93 -18.51
CA LYS A 296 -7.13 -13.31 -19.01
C LYS A 296 -5.94 -13.96 -18.32
N PHE A 297 -4.83 -13.22 -18.18
CA PHE A 297 -3.65 -13.69 -17.47
C PHE A 297 -3.96 -14.06 -16.02
N ILE A 298 -4.59 -13.15 -15.27
CA ILE A 298 -4.89 -13.37 -13.85
C ILE A 298 -5.87 -14.55 -13.68
N ILE A 299 -6.90 -14.64 -14.50
CA ILE A 299 -7.88 -15.73 -14.43
C ILE A 299 -7.27 -17.08 -14.78
N ASP A 300 -6.40 -17.16 -15.79
CA ASP A 300 -5.67 -18.40 -16.10
C ASP A 300 -4.91 -18.92 -14.88
N LYS A 301 -4.26 -18.02 -14.14
CA LYS A 301 -3.51 -18.39 -12.93
C LYS A 301 -4.42 -18.76 -11.75
N ILE A 302 -5.47 -18.00 -11.54
CA ILE A 302 -6.44 -18.26 -10.45
C ILE A 302 -7.16 -19.59 -10.68
N SER A 303 -7.48 -19.94 -11.94
CA SER A 303 -8.15 -21.21 -12.29
C SER A 303 -7.37 -22.45 -11.85
N LYS A 304 -6.06 -22.34 -11.66
CA LYS A 304 -5.23 -23.43 -11.11
C LYS A 304 -5.46 -23.66 -9.62
N ILE A 305 -5.92 -22.64 -8.90
CA ILE A 305 -6.22 -22.72 -7.46
C ILE A 305 -7.72 -22.88 -7.24
N ILE A 306 -8.54 -22.16 -8.02
CA ILE A 306 -10.00 -22.18 -7.94
C ILE A 306 -10.53 -22.72 -9.29
N PRO A 307 -10.70 -24.05 -9.42
CA PRO A 307 -11.20 -24.65 -10.65
C PRO A 307 -12.59 -24.09 -11.04
N ASN A 308 -12.83 -23.95 -12.33
CA ASN A 308 -14.09 -23.49 -12.92
C ASN A 308 -14.48 -22.05 -12.53
N ILE A 309 -13.57 -21.24 -11.97
CA ILE A 309 -13.89 -19.85 -11.60
C ILE A 309 -14.38 -19.05 -12.80
N SER A 310 -13.75 -19.22 -13.99
CA SER A 310 -14.07 -18.47 -15.21
C SER A 310 -15.54 -18.57 -15.62
N GLU A 311 -16.14 -19.75 -15.42
CA GLU A 311 -17.53 -20.05 -15.80
C GLU A 311 -18.53 -19.59 -14.74
N ASN A 312 -18.04 -19.14 -13.59
CA ASN A 312 -18.84 -18.80 -12.43
C ASN A 312 -18.67 -17.32 -12.00
N ILE A 313 -18.19 -16.47 -12.90
CA ILE A 313 -18.09 -15.03 -12.69
C ILE A 313 -19.42 -14.39 -13.05
N ASP A 314 -20.09 -13.79 -12.06
CA ASP A 314 -21.34 -13.03 -12.26
C ASP A 314 -21.03 -11.53 -12.49
N HIS A 315 -19.94 -11.03 -11.89
CA HIS A 315 -19.54 -9.62 -12.01
C HIS A 315 -18.03 -9.50 -12.19
N LYS A 316 -17.60 -8.60 -13.06
CA LYS A 316 -16.19 -8.35 -13.38
C LYS A 316 -15.92 -6.85 -13.43
N GLU A 317 -14.89 -6.42 -12.67
CA GLU A 317 -14.30 -5.10 -12.75
C GLU A 317 -12.77 -5.22 -12.85
N ILE A 318 -12.15 -4.38 -13.71
CA ILE A 318 -10.69 -4.37 -13.94
C ILE A 318 -10.19 -2.94 -13.81
#